data_c9db0d0fff65a6c401e2c369c31f0470
#
_entry.id   c9db0d0fff65a6c401e2c369c31f0470
#
_cell.length_a   1.000
_cell.length_b   1.000
_cell.length_c   1.000
_cell.angle_alpha   90.00
_cell.angle_beta   90.00
_cell.angle_gamma   90.00
#
_symmetry.space_group_name_H-M   'P 1'
#
loop_
_entity.id
_entity.type
_entity.pdbx_description
1 polymer ?
#
loop_
_entity_poly.entity_id
_entity_poly.type
_entity_poly.pdbx_seq_one_letter_code
_entity_poly.pdbx_strand_id
1 'polypeptide(L)'
;MNANRKSLEDKVAVITGGARRIGACIARTLHHEGMKLVIHYHKSAEAARELQAELHHHRPDSVLLVGTDLLDPAKLEKLVSQATAEFGQLDVLVNNASSFYPTPVGQTTDEQWDDLIGVNLKAPYFLSQAAAGPLTVSGGCIINLVDIYAERPLKNHPVYNVTKAGLIGLTRALARELGPEVRVNAVAPGAILWPDGDVDEIAQQRLISRTPLKRTGNPTDIAQTVLFLVRDAEFLTGQIVNVDGGRSIVP
;
A
#
# COMPACT_ATOMS: atom_id res chain seq x y z
N MET A 1 -4.66 29.78 6.66
CA MET A 1 -5.59 28.65 6.44
C MET A 1 -5.63 28.43 4.94
N ASN A 2 -5.15 27.26 4.45
CA ASN A 2 -5.13 26.97 3.00
C ASN A 2 -6.57 26.72 2.52
N ALA A 3 -7.13 27.67 1.82
CA ALA A 3 -8.52 27.68 1.33
C ALA A 3 -8.80 26.65 0.20
N ASN A 4 -7.89 25.72 -0.09
CA ASN A 4 -8.01 24.80 -1.25
C ASN A 4 -7.63 23.35 -0.95
N ARG A 5 -7.70 22.89 0.31
CA ARG A 5 -7.51 21.46 0.59
C ARG A 5 -8.79 20.70 0.25
N LYS A 6 -8.65 19.67 -0.59
CA LYS A 6 -9.75 18.75 -0.91
C LYS A 6 -10.24 18.07 0.38
N SER A 7 -11.53 18.16 0.68
CA SER A 7 -12.11 17.42 1.81
C SER A 7 -12.08 15.92 1.53
N LEU A 8 -11.68 15.14 2.52
CA LEU A 8 -11.75 13.68 2.48
C LEU A 8 -12.94 13.15 3.29
N GLU A 9 -13.77 14.03 3.85
CA GLU A 9 -14.95 13.63 4.63
C GLU A 9 -15.87 12.74 3.80
N ASP A 10 -16.26 11.60 4.38
CA ASP A 10 -17.09 10.55 3.77
C ASP A 10 -16.54 9.89 2.49
N LYS A 11 -15.32 10.22 2.06
CA LYS A 11 -14.63 9.52 0.99
C LYS A 11 -14.28 8.10 1.41
N VAL A 12 -14.26 7.15 0.48
CA VAL A 12 -14.07 5.73 0.75
C VAL A 12 -12.72 5.24 0.27
N ALA A 13 -11.96 4.59 1.14
CA ALA A 13 -10.70 3.95 0.79
C ALA A 13 -10.73 2.43 1.04
N VAL A 14 -10.28 1.65 0.06
CA VAL A 14 -9.91 0.24 0.23
C VAL A 14 -8.41 0.16 0.50
N ILE A 15 -8.01 -0.53 1.59
CA ILE A 15 -6.60 -0.71 1.97
C ILE A 15 -6.30 -2.20 2.09
N THR A 16 -5.49 -2.75 1.18
CA THR A 16 -5.09 -4.16 1.29
C THR A 16 -4.00 -4.35 2.34
N GLY A 17 -4.10 -5.43 3.15
CA GLY A 17 -3.19 -5.64 4.28
C GLY A 17 -3.24 -4.49 5.30
N GLY A 18 -4.42 -3.86 5.46
CA GLY A 18 -4.63 -2.66 6.27
C GLY A 18 -4.67 -2.88 7.78
N ALA A 19 -4.62 -4.13 8.27
CA ALA A 19 -4.84 -4.45 9.68
C ALA A 19 -3.61 -4.22 10.59
N ARG A 20 -2.39 -4.18 10.06
CA ARG A 20 -1.14 -4.13 10.83
C ARG A 20 -0.11 -3.18 10.22
N ARG A 21 0.90 -2.81 11.02
CA ARG A 21 2.13 -2.15 10.57
C ARG A 21 1.84 -0.88 9.75
N ILE A 22 2.42 -0.73 8.55
CA ILE A 22 2.24 0.43 7.65
C ILE A 22 0.77 0.58 7.25
N GLY A 23 0.10 -0.52 6.89
CA GLY A 23 -1.31 -0.50 6.49
C GLY A 23 -2.24 0.04 7.56
N ALA A 24 -2.05 -0.36 8.83
CA ALA A 24 -2.83 0.17 9.95
C ALA A 24 -2.54 1.66 10.21
N CYS A 25 -1.31 2.11 10.01
CA CYS A 25 -0.97 3.53 10.13
C CYS A 25 -1.63 4.35 9.02
N ILE A 26 -1.65 3.86 7.78
CA ILE A 26 -2.38 4.48 6.66
C ILE A 26 -3.88 4.54 6.98
N ALA A 27 -4.46 3.44 7.49
CA ALA A 27 -5.87 3.38 7.87
C ALA A 27 -6.22 4.45 8.92
N ARG A 28 -5.45 4.55 10.01
CA ARG A 28 -5.65 5.58 11.04
C ARG A 28 -5.54 7.00 10.47
N THR A 29 -4.54 7.23 9.63
CA THR A 29 -4.30 8.55 9.04
C THR A 29 -5.46 8.98 8.13
N LEU A 30 -5.92 8.12 7.23
CA LEU A 30 -7.03 8.41 6.32
C LEU A 30 -8.36 8.53 7.07
N HIS A 31 -8.58 7.68 8.07
CA HIS A 31 -9.77 7.75 8.93
C HIS A 31 -9.86 9.06 9.71
N HIS A 32 -8.74 9.54 10.27
CA HIS A 32 -8.66 10.82 10.98
C HIS A 32 -9.01 12.02 10.09
N GLU A 33 -8.74 11.92 8.79
CA GLU A 33 -9.09 12.93 7.79
C GLU A 33 -10.54 12.82 7.27
N GLY A 34 -11.37 11.95 7.89
CA GLY A 34 -12.79 11.82 7.58
C GLY A 34 -13.16 10.67 6.63
N MET A 35 -12.20 9.87 6.16
CA MET A 35 -12.52 8.78 5.21
C MET A 35 -13.20 7.58 5.89
N LYS A 36 -14.13 6.95 5.18
CA LYS A 36 -14.62 5.60 5.47
C LYS A 36 -13.65 4.56 4.89
N LEU A 37 -13.48 3.44 5.57
CA LEU A 37 -12.45 2.47 5.22
C LEU A 37 -13.00 1.06 4.98
N VAL A 38 -12.50 0.41 3.95
CA VAL A 38 -12.54 -1.05 3.81
C VAL A 38 -11.15 -1.58 4.08
N ILE A 39 -10.99 -2.25 5.21
CA ILE A 39 -9.71 -2.81 5.65
C ILE A 39 -9.68 -4.29 5.28
N HIS A 40 -8.87 -4.62 4.27
CA HIS A 40 -8.62 -6.01 3.93
C HIS A 40 -7.52 -6.60 4.81
N TYR A 41 -7.73 -7.85 5.22
CA TYR A 41 -6.74 -8.72 5.90
C TYR A 41 -6.81 -10.15 5.37
N HIS A 42 -5.72 -10.91 5.53
CA HIS A 42 -5.72 -12.36 5.25
C HIS A 42 -5.78 -13.16 6.55
N LYS A 43 -4.69 -13.18 7.33
CA LYS A 43 -4.55 -13.98 8.56
C LYS A 43 -4.66 -13.15 9.85
N SER A 44 -4.72 -11.83 9.77
CA SER A 44 -4.64 -10.93 10.91
C SER A 44 -6.03 -10.48 11.39
N ALA A 45 -6.96 -11.42 11.56
CA ALA A 45 -8.36 -11.11 11.91
C ALA A 45 -8.50 -10.40 13.27
N GLU A 46 -7.72 -10.79 14.27
CA GLU A 46 -7.75 -10.17 15.60
C GLU A 46 -7.28 -8.70 15.53
N ALA A 47 -6.11 -8.45 14.96
CA ALA A 47 -5.61 -7.09 14.77
C ALA A 47 -6.54 -6.22 13.90
N ALA A 48 -7.24 -6.82 12.92
CA ALA A 48 -8.24 -6.10 12.14
C ALA A 48 -9.44 -5.67 13.00
N ARG A 49 -9.96 -6.55 13.88
CA ARG A 49 -11.06 -6.21 14.80
C ARG A 49 -10.65 -5.16 15.84
N GLU A 50 -9.45 -5.26 16.39
CA GLU A 50 -8.91 -4.27 17.31
C GLU A 50 -8.83 -2.88 16.66
N LEU A 51 -8.27 -2.81 15.45
CA LEU A 51 -8.20 -1.57 14.67
C LEU A 51 -9.59 -1.02 14.35
N GLN A 52 -10.54 -1.88 13.93
CA GLN A 52 -11.91 -1.47 13.69
C GLN A 52 -12.56 -0.89 14.94
N ALA A 53 -12.43 -1.57 16.09
CA ALA A 53 -12.99 -1.09 17.36
C ALA A 53 -12.39 0.27 17.77
N GLU A 54 -11.08 0.45 17.61
CA GLU A 54 -10.39 1.73 17.83
C GLU A 54 -11.00 2.84 16.94
N LEU A 55 -11.14 2.58 15.65
CA LEU A 55 -11.62 3.58 14.69
C LEU A 55 -13.12 3.86 14.85
N HIS A 56 -13.93 2.84 15.16
CA HIS A 56 -15.35 3.00 15.46
C HIS A 56 -15.61 3.80 16.74
N HIS A 57 -14.69 3.76 17.72
CA HIS A 57 -14.79 4.62 18.91
C HIS A 57 -14.79 6.11 18.55
N HIS A 58 -14.02 6.48 17.51
CA HIS A 58 -13.96 7.86 17.02
C HIS A 58 -15.11 8.19 16.05
N ARG A 59 -15.47 7.23 15.18
CA ARG A 59 -16.54 7.42 14.20
C ARG A 59 -17.23 6.07 13.91
N PRO A 60 -18.42 5.84 14.48
CA PRO A 60 -19.21 4.63 14.25
C PRO A 60 -19.49 4.38 12.76
N ASP A 61 -19.63 3.11 12.36
CA ASP A 61 -20.03 2.66 11.02
C ASP A 61 -19.14 3.17 9.87
N SER A 62 -17.88 3.52 10.18
CA SER A 62 -16.92 4.06 9.22
C SER A 62 -15.90 3.04 8.72
N VAL A 63 -15.93 1.79 9.20
CA VAL A 63 -14.93 0.76 8.85
C VAL A 63 -15.59 -0.58 8.58
N LEU A 64 -15.42 -1.10 7.36
CA LEU A 64 -15.76 -2.47 6.97
C LEU A 64 -14.50 -3.35 6.99
N LEU A 65 -14.58 -4.53 7.58
CA LEU A 65 -13.51 -5.53 7.53
C LEU A 65 -13.80 -6.58 6.46
N VAL A 66 -12.81 -6.87 5.62
CA VAL A 66 -12.90 -7.93 4.60
C VAL A 66 -11.72 -8.89 4.73
N GLY A 67 -12.02 -10.10 5.22
CA GLY A 67 -11.04 -11.18 5.32
C GLY A 67 -11.04 -12.02 4.03
N THR A 68 -9.94 -12.00 3.27
CA THR A 68 -9.83 -12.81 2.05
C THR A 68 -8.38 -13.13 1.69
N ASP A 69 -8.20 -14.09 0.78
CA ASP A 69 -6.91 -14.39 0.17
C ASP A 69 -6.80 -13.65 -1.17
N LEU A 70 -5.75 -12.85 -1.35
CA LEU A 70 -5.50 -12.11 -2.58
C LEU A 70 -4.99 -12.98 -3.74
N LEU A 71 -4.65 -14.24 -3.49
CA LEU A 71 -4.28 -15.19 -4.54
C LEU A 71 -5.50 -15.70 -5.32
N ASP A 72 -6.71 -15.51 -4.80
CA ASP A 72 -7.96 -15.91 -5.45
C ASP A 72 -8.56 -14.74 -6.26
N PRO A 73 -8.46 -14.76 -7.61
CA PRO A 73 -8.94 -13.64 -8.44
C PRO A 73 -10.44 -13.34 -8.28
N ALA A 74 -11.28 -14.35 -8.02
CA ALA A 74 -12.72 -14.16 -7.84
C ALA A 74 -13.05 -13.33 -6.58
N LYS A 75 -12.16 -13.36 -5.58
CA LYS A 75 -12.32 -12.60 -4.35
C LYS A 75 -11.85 -11.15 -4.47
N LEU A 76 -10.99 -10.83 -5.45
CA LEU A 76 -10.50 -9.47 -5.66
C LEU A 76 -11.61 -8.53 -6.11
N GLU A 77 -12.41 -8.94 -7.10
CA GLU A 77 -13.58 -8.19 -7.55
C GLU A 77 -14.59 -8.01 -6.41
N LYS A 78 -14.82 -9.08 -5.62
CA LYS A 78 -15.71 -9.03 -4.47
C LYS A 78 -15.25 -8.04 -3.40
N LEU A 79 -13.95 -7.91 -3.16
CA LEU A 79 -13.40 -6.92 -2.21
C LEU A 79 -13.78 -5.50 -2.61
N VAL A 80 -13.67 -5.16 -3.89
CA VAL A 80 -14.04 -3.84 -4.40
C VAL A 80 -15.55 -3.63 -4.39
N SER A 81 -16.34 -4.62 -4.84
CA SER A 81 -17.80 -4.52 -4.86
C SER A 81 -18.41 -4.41 -3.46
N GLN A 82 -17.81 -5.01 -2.44
CA GLN A 82 -18.23 -4.82 -1.05
C GLN A 82 -18.03 -3.37 -0.57
N ALA A 83 -16.96 -2.69 -1.00
CA ALA A 83 -16.75 -1.28 -0.67
C ALA A 83 -17.87 -0.40 -1.24
N THR A 84 -18.21 -0.60 -2.52
CA THR A 84 -19.28 0.16 -3.18
C THR A 84 -20.68 -0.21 -2.67
N ALA A 85 -20.90 -1.47 -2.30
CA ALA A 85 -22.17 -1.90 -1.72
C ALA A 85 -22.41 -1.31 -0.34
N GLU A 86 -21.37 -1.24 0.52
CA GLU A 86 -21.47 -0.73 1.89
C GLU A 86 -21.56 0.80 1.94
N PHE A 87 -20.69 1.48 1.17
CA PHE A 87 -20.51 2.93 1.29
C PHE A 87 -20.99 3.73 0.07
N GLY A 88 -21.49 3.06 -0.97
CA GLY A 88 -22.03 3.70 -2.17
C GLY A 88 -21.01 4.21 -3.17
N GLN A 89 -19.70 4.24 -2.83
CA GLN A 89 -18.63 4.80 -3.67
C GLN A 89 -17.27 4.16 -3.37
N LEU A 90 -16.29 4.46 -4.22
CA LEU A 90 -14.87 4.19 -3.96
C LEU A 90 -14.05 5.36 -4.49
N ASP A 91 -13.22 5.95 -3.64
CA ASP A 91 -12.39 7.11 -3.99
C ASP A 91 -10.89 6.78 -4.00
N VAL A 92 -10.45 5.81 -3.19
CA VAL A 92 -9.04 5.47 -3.04
C VAL A 92 -8.85 3.95 -2.96
N LEU A 93 -7.92 3.44 -3.76
CA LEU A 93 -7.40 2.08 -3.59
C LEU A 93 -5.93 2.16 -3.14
N VAL A 94 -5.61 1.58 -1.98
CA VAL A 94 -4.24 1.44 -1.49
C VAL A 94 -3.82 -0.02 -1.57
N ASN A 95 -2.98 -0.36 -2.55
CA ASN A 95 -2.35 -1.67 -2.69
C ASN A 95 -1.13 -1.75 -1.76
N ASN A 96 -1.37 -2.10 -0.48
CA ASN A 96 -0.35 -2.18 0.55
C ASN A 96 0.03 -3.62 0.94
N ALA A 97 -0.84 -4.61 0.74
CA ALA A 97 -0.51 -6.02 1.04
C ALA A 97 0.75 -6.47 0.31
N SER A 98 1.60 -7.21 1.00
CA SER A 98 2.86 -7.72 0.44
C SER A 98 3.32 -8.97 1.16
N SER A 99 3.76 -9.99 0.41
CA SER A 99 4.59 -11.09 0.89
C SER A 99 6.06 -10.70 0.75
N PHE A 100 6.89 -11.02 1.77
CA PHE A 100 8.32 -10.72 1.80
C PHE A 100 9.08 -11.85 2.51
N TYR A 101 9.93 -12.55 1.78
CA TYR A 101 10.85 -13.58 2.29
C TYR A 101 11.93 -13.89 1.26
N PRO A 102 13.07 -14.51 1.67
CA PRO A 102 14.17 -14.86 0.78
C PRO A 102 13.76 -15.89 -0.27
N THR A 103 14.27 -15.72 -1.48
CA THR A 103 14.14 -16.65 -2.61
C THR A 103 15.51 -16.79 -3.33
N PRO A 104 16.53 -17.41 -2.70
CA PRO A 104 17.86 -17.52 -3.29
C PRO A 104 17.82 -18.30 -4.61
N VAL A 105 18.61 -17.86 -5.60
CA VAL A 105 18.74 -18.54 -6.89
C VAL A 105 19.17 -20.00 -6.69
N GLY A 106 18.48 -20.93 -7.35
CA GLY A 106 18.69 -22.37 -7.20
C GLY A 106 17.92 -23.04 -6.04
N GLN A 107 17.17 -22.27 -5.23
CA GLN A 107 16.37 -22.78 -4.10
C GLN A 107 14.91 -22.30 -4.14
N THR A 108 14.57 -21.40 -5.05
CA THR A 108 13.20 -20.87 -5.19
C THR A 108 12.29 -21.95 -5.77
N THR A 109 11.12 -22.15 -5.16
CA THR A 109 10.09 -23.07 -5.65
C THR A 109 9.01 -22.33 -6.46
N ASP A 110 8.23 -23.07 -7.24
CA ASP A 110 7.11 -22.50 -8.02
C ASP A 110 6.06 -21.88 -7.08
N GLU A 111 5.79 -22.49 -5.93
CA GLU A 111 4.84 -21.99 -4.94
C GLU A 111 5.30 -20.63 -4.35
N GLN A 112 6.61 -20.48 -4.09
CA GLN A 112 7.19 -19.21 -3.62
C GLN A 112 7.11 -18.13 -4.70
N TRP A 113 7.35 -18.51 -5.95
CA TRP A 113 7.18 -17.62 -7.10
C TRP A 113 5.73 -17.16 -7.22
N ASP A 114 4.77 -18.10 -7.22
CA ASP A 114 3.36 -17.83 -7.38
C ASP A 114 2.79 -16.97 -6.24
N ASP A 115 3.20 -17.22 -4.98
CA ASP A 115 2.82 -16.38 -3.84
C ASP A 115 3.31 -14.94 -3.99
N LEU A 116 4.61 -14.76 -4.23
CA LEU A 116 5.20 -13.41 -4.33
C LEU A 116 4.67 -12.62 -5.52
N ILE A 117 4.59 -13.24 -6.71
CA ILE A 117 4.00 -12.61 -7.91
C ILE A 117 2.50 -12.37 -7.69
N GLY A 118 1.82 -13.35 -7.12
CA GLY A 118 0.39 -13.30 -6.85
C GLY A 118 0.00 -12.13 -5.98
N VAL A 119 0.59 -12.04 -4.78
CA VAL A 119 0.26 -11.02 -3.79
C VAL A 119 0.79 -9.64 -4.18
N ASN A 120 2.06 -9.55 -4.64
CA ASN A 120 2.73 -8.27 -4.78
C ASN A 120 2.51 -7.58 -6.14
N LEU A 121 2.09 -8.33 -7.17
CA LEU A 121 1.95 -7.78 -8.53
C LEU A 121 0.61 -8.11 -9.18
N LYS A 122 0.21 -9.39 -9.20
CA LYS A 122 -1.02 -9.84 -9.85
C LYS A 122 -2.26 -9.27 -9.15
N ALA A 123 -2.33 -9.38 -7.83
CA ALA A 123 -3.46 -8.85 -7.05
C ALA A 123 -3.62 -7.33 -7.20
N PRO A 124 -2.57 -6.49 -7.07
CA PRO A 124 -2.65 -5.06 -7.40
C PRO A 124 -3.22 -4.75 -8.79
N TYR A 125 -2.86 -5.53 -9.81
CA TYR A 125 -3.41 -5.35 -11.15
C TYR A 125 -4.92 -5.59 -11.18
N PHE A 126 -5.39 -6.76 -10.70
CA PHE A 126 -6.80 -7.12 -10.76
C PHE A 126 -7.67 -6.28 -9.82
N LEU A 127 -7.15 -5.87 -8.66
CA LEU A 127 -7.82 -4.91 -7.79
C LEU A 127 -7.97 -3.54 -8.47
N SER A 128 -6.93 -3.07 -9.15
CA SER A 128 -6.97 -1.82 -9.91
C SER A 128 -7.98 -1.90 -11.06
N GLN A 129 -8.02 -3.04 -11.76
CA GLN A 129 -9.01 -3.30 -12.82
C GLN A 129 -10.44 -3.28 -12.25
N ALA A 130 -10.70 -3.97 -11.16
CA ALA A 130 -12.02 -3.98 -10.52
C ALA A 130 -12.43 -2.58 -10.00
N ALA A 131 -11.46 -1.82 -9.48
CA ALA A 131 -11.68 -0.48 -8.94
C ALA A 131 -11.79 0.62 -10.02
N ALA A 132 -11.38 0.36 -11.27
CA ALA A 132 -11.29 1.38 -12.32
C ALA A 132 -12.63 2.10 -12.55
N GLY A 133 -13.73 1.38 -12.71
CA GLY A 133 -15.05 1.99 -12.89
C GLY A 133 -15.50 2.89 -11.73
N PRO A 134 -15.57 2.37 -10.50
CA PRO A 134 -15.89 3.21 -9.33
C PRO A 134 -14.96 4.41 -9.14
N LEU A 135 -13.64 4.25 -9.33
CA LEU A 135 -12.67 5.34 -9.22
C LEU A 135 -12.85 6.40 -10.32
N THR A 136 -13.20 5.99 -11.54
CA THR A 136 -13.52 6.92 -12.64
C THR A 136 -14.71 7.80 -12.26
N VAL A 137 -15.75 7.22 -11.70
CA VAL A 137 -16.96 7.95 -11.26
C VAL A 137 -16.63 8.98 -10.17
N SER A 138 -15.74 8.65 -9.25
CA SER A 138 -15.38 9.53 -8.11
C SER A 138 -14.25 10.52 -8.42
N GLY A 139 -13.55 10.40 -9.55
CA GLY A 139 -12.30 11.11 -9.81
C GLY A 139 -11.22 10.74 -8.80
N GLY A 140 -11.11 9.45 -8.51
CA GLY A 140 -10.33 8.90 -7.41
C GLY A 140 -8.85 8.66 -7.71
N CYS A 141 -8.18 7.85 -6.88
CA CYS A 141 -6.79 7.50 -7.11
C CYS A 141 -6.41 6.10 -6.59
N ILE A 142 -5.31 5.58 -7.15
CA ILE A 142 -4.66 4.34 -6.74
C ILE A 142 -3.28 4.67 -6.18
N ILE A 143 -2.95 4.12 -5.01
CA ILE A 143 -1.63 4.22 -4.39
C ILE A 143 -1.04 2.82 -4.22
N ASN A 144 0.09 2.57 -4.87
CA ASN A 144 0.81 1.31 -4.77
C ASN A 144 1.96 1.42 -3.77
N LEU A 145 2.03 0.52 -2.77
CA LEU A 145 3.20 0.41 -1.89
C LEU A 145 4.25 -0.47 -2.58
N VAL A 146 5.23 0.19 -3.20
CA VAL A 146 6.40 -0.46 -3.81
C VAL A 146 7.52 -0.63 -2.76
N ASP A 147 8.76 -0.51 -3.13
CA ASP A 147 9.93 -0.58 -2.24
C ASP A 147 11.14 0.01 -2.96
N ILE A 148 12.09 0.61 -2.26
CA ILE A 148 13.36 1.04 -2.86
C ILE A 148 14.15 -0.12 -3.46
N TYR A 149 13.91 -1.36 -3.01
CA TYR A 149 14.50 -2.57 -3.56
C TYR A 149 13.99 -2.94 -4.95
N ALA A 150 12.98 -2.26 -5.47
CA ALA A 150 12.58 -2.32 -6.87
C ALA A 150 13.67 -1.83 -7.82
N GLU A 151 14.44 -0.81 -7.41
CA GLU A 151 15.51 -0.19 -8.19
C GLU A 151 16.92 -0.54 -7.66
N ARG A 152 17.01 -0.95 -6.40
CA ARG A 152 18.24 -1.36 -5.70
C ARG A 152 18.09 -2.77 -5.11
N PRO A 153 18.22 -3.82 -5.93
CA PRO A 153 17.86 -5.19 -5.57
C PRO A 153 18.48 -5.67 -4.27
N LEU A 154 17.65 -6.20 -3.37
CA LEU A 154 18.09 -6.84 -2.14
C LEU A 154 18.64 -8.25 -2.47
N LYS A 155 19.82 -8.57 -1.94
CA LYS A 155 20.43 -9.90 -2.07
C LYS A 155 19.50 -10.98 -1.50
N ASN A 156 19.48 -12.15 -2.11
CA ASN A 156 18.66 -13.31 -1.76
C ASN A 156 17.13 -13.10 -1.92
N HIS A 157 16.67 -12.02 -2.52
CA HIS A 157 15.24 -11.74 -2.72
C HIS A 157 14.89 -11.45 -4.20
N PRO A 158 15.43 -12.21 -5.20
CA PRO A 158 15.23 -11.85 -6.60
C PRO A 158 13.76 -11.79 -7.01
N VAL A 159 12.91 -12.73 -6.57
CA VAL A 159 11.48 -12.72 -6.94
C VAL A 159 10.78 -11.50 -6.35
N TYR A 160 10.98 -11.19 -5.06
CA TYR A 160 10.44 -9.97 -4.44
C TYR A 160 10.87 -8.70 -5.20
N ASN A 161 12.16 -8.57 -5.52
CA ASN A 161 12.68 -7.42 -6.27
C ASN A 161 11.97 -7.27 -7.62
N VAL A 162 11.77 -8.37 -8.35
CA VAL A 162 11.04 -8.39 -9.63
C VAL A 162 9.59 -7.93 -9.44
N THR A 163 8.90 -8.41 -8.39
CA THR A 163 7.51 -7.99 -8.14
C THR A 163 7.40 -6.50 -7.91
N LYS A 164 8.31 -5.92 -7.12
CA LYS A 164 8.28 -4.48 -6.81
C LYS A 164 8.72 -3.63 -8.01
N ALA A 165 9.67 -4.09 -8.82
CA ALA A 165 10.00 -3.46 -10.10
C ALA A 165 8.82 -3.52 -11.09
N GLY A 166 8.14 -4.68 -11.17
CA GLY A 166 6.92 -4.84 -11.95
C GLY A 166 5.80 -3.90 -11.50
N LEU A 167 5.64 -3.70 -10.18
CA LEU A 167 4.64 -2.79 -9.62
C LEU A 167 4.93 -1.30 -9.94
N ILE A 168 6.21 -0.91 -10.06
CA ILE A 168 6.59 0.41 -10.60
C ILE A 168 6.12 0.54 -12.06
N GLY A 169 6.41 -0.46 -12.88
CA GLY A 169 5.96 -0.50 -14.28
C GLY A 169 4.43 -0.44 -14.38
N LEU A 170 3.73 -1.23 -13.56
CA LEU A 170 2.27 -1.23 -13.46
C LEU A 170 1.71 0.14 -13.06
N THR A 171 2.32 0.81 -12.10
CA THR A 171 1.91 2.16 -11.67
C THR A 171 1.91 3.14 -12.84
N ARG A 172 2.98 3.13 -13.66
CA ARG A 172 3.10 4.00 -14.82
C ARG A 172 2.13 3.62 -15.94
N ALA A 173 1.93 2.33 -16.18
CA ALA A 173 0.99 1.83 -17.18
C ALA A 173 -0.46 2.22 -16.83
N LEU A 174 -0.88 1.97 -15.59
CA LEU A 174 -2.23 2.32 -15.12
C LEU A 174 -2.44 3.85 -15.06
N ALA A 175 -1.43 4.62 -14.72
CA ALA A 175 -1.52 6.09 -14.74
C ALA A 175 -1.81 6.63 -16.14
N ARG A 176 -1.25 6.00 -17.17
CA ARG A 176 -1.52 6.35 -18.57
C ARG A 176 -2.89 5.86 -19.05
N GLU A 177 -3.27 4.66 -18.64
CA GLU A 177 -4.50 3.99 -19.10
C GLU A 177 -5.75 4.61 -18.47
N LEU A 178 -5.69 4.99 -17.17
CA LEU A 178 -6.83 5.45 -16.39
C LEU A 178 -6.93 6.99 -16.29
N GLY A 179 -5.95 7.71 -16.80
CA GLY A 179 -6.02 9.17 -16.90
C GLY A 179 -6.96 9.62 -18.03
N PRO A 180 -7.61 10.79 -17.89
CA PRO A 180 -7.41 11.80 -16.83
C PRO A 180 -8.22 11.56 -15.54
N GLU A 181 -9.15 10.61 -15.50
CA GLU A 181 -10.13 10.45 -14.43
C GLU A 181 -9.51 9.91 -13.14
N VAL A 182 -8.55 8.97 -13.26
CA VAL A 182 -7.93 8.32 -12.10
C VAL A 182 -6.42 8.56 -12.07
N ARG A 183 -5.93 9.08 -10.96
CA ARG A 183 -4.48 9.21 -10.73
C ARG A 183 -3.92 7.92 -10.15
N VAL A 184 -2.74 7.50 -10.59
CA VAL A 184 -2.07 6.31 -10.06
C VAL A 184 -0.63 6.66 -9.71
N ASN A 185 -0.26 6.53 -8.43
CA ASN A 185 1.09 6.82 -7.94
C ASN A 185 1.57 5.69 -7.02
N ALA A 186 2.84 5.72 -6.69
CA ALA A 186 3.42 4.77 -5.76
C ALA A 186 4.25 5.46 -4.67
N VAL A 187 4.32 4.81 -3.51
CA VAL A 187 5.24 5.15 -2.42
C VAL A 187 6.25 4.02 -2.31
N ALA A 188 7.54 4.36 -2.26
CA ALA A 188 8.65 3.43 -2.11
C ALA A 188 9.29 3.61 -0.72
N PRO A 189 8.90 2.82 0.28
CA PRO A 189 9.53 2.85 1.60
C PRO A 189 11.00 2.41 1.54
N GLY A 190 11.81 3.01 2.39
CA GLY A 190 13.09 2.45 2.79
C GLY A 190 12.96 1.58 4.05
N ALA A 191 13.95 1.63 4.95
CA ALA A 191 13.89 0.94 6.23
C ALA A 191 12.93 1.65 7.19
N ILE A 192 11.71 1.12 7.31
CA ILE A 192 10.63 1.67 8.16
C ILE A 192 10.43 0.79 9.40
N LEU A 193 10.21 -0.51 9.19
CA LEU A 193 9.98 -1.49 10.25
C LEU A 193 10.85 -2.71 9.99
N TRP A 194 11.40 -3.25 11.05
CA TRP A 194 12.13 -4.50 10.97
C TRP A 194 11.16 -5.68 10.91
N PRO A 195 11.55 -6.81 10.28
CA PRO A 195 10.81 -8.06 10.39
C PRO A 195 10.62 -8.44 11.86
N ASP A 196 9.51 -9.14 12.16
CA ASP A 196 9.27 -9.70 13.49
C ASP A 196 10.30 -10.83 13.75
N GLY A 197 10.97 -10.84 14.91
CA GLY A 197 11.98 -11.83 15.29
C GLY A 197 13.33 -11.22 15.69
N ASP A 198 14.35 -12.06 15.80
CA ASP A 198 15.72 -11.63 16.15
C ASP A 198 16.28 -10.70 15.08
N VAL A 199 16.55 -9.50 15.47
CA VAL A 199 17.07 -8.46 14.59
C VAL A 199 18.59 -8.42 14.75
N ASP A 200 19.30 -8.59 13.62
CA ASP A 200 20.74 -8.35 13.59
C ASP A 200 21.03 -6.85 13.79
N GLU A 201 21.35 -6.47 15.04
CA GLU A 201 21.65 -5.08 15.43
C GLU A 201 22.80 -4.48 14.61
N ILE A 202 23.78 -5.31 14.20
CA ILE A 202 24.90 -4.86 13.39
C ILE A 202 24.42 -4.50 11.99
N ALA A 203 23.54 -5.33 11.41
CA ALA A 203 22.92 -5.04 10.11
C ALA A 203 22.05 -3.78 10.18
N GLN A 204 21.30 -3.59 11.28
CA GLN A 204 20.54 -2.36 11.52
C GLN A 204 21.44 -1.12 11.56
N GLN A 205 22.47 -1.14 12.37
CA GLN A 205 23.40 -0.01 12.51
C GLN A 205 24.10 0.31 11.18
N ARG A 206 24.50 -0.72 10.42
CA ARG A 206 25.08 -0.55 9.07
C ARG A 206 24.08 0.11 8.11
N LEU A 207 22.81 -0.28 8.14
CA LEU A 207 21.79 0.31 7.29
C LEU A 207 21.54 1.77 7.69
N ILE A 208 21.39 2.07 8.98
CA ILE A 208 21.22 3.43 9.51
C ILE A 208 22.45 4.30 9.15
N SER A 209 23.67 3.79 9.33
CA SER A 209 24.89 4.54 9.02
C SER A 209 25.01 4.91 7.54
N ARG A 210 24.42 4.10 6.65
CA ARG A 210 24.36 4.34 5.20
C ARG A 210 23.13 5.13 4.74
N THR A 211 22.23 5.46 5.66
CA THR A 211 21.06 6.31 5.37
C THR A 211 21.45 7.76 5.65
N PRO A 212 21.33 8.70 4.70
CA PRO A 212 21.70 10.11 4.90
C PRO A 212 21.06 10.74 6.14
N LEU A 213 19.78 10.50 6.42
CA LEU A 213 19.10 11.02 7.61
C LEU A 213 19.47 10.30 8.91
N LYS A 214 20.37 9.30 8.89
CA LYS A 214 20.93 8.61 10.07
C LYS A 214 19.89 8.05 11.04
N ARG A 215 18.72 7.70 10.55
CA ARG A 215 17.65 7.05 11.30
C ARG A 215 16.85 6.12 10.38
N THR A 216 16.07 5.23 10.96
CA THR A 216 14.95 4.59 10.26
C THR A 216 13.81 5.57 10.08
N GLY A 217 12.97 5.37 9.05
CA GLY A 217 11.67 5.98 9.01
C GLY A 217 10.72 5.31 10.02
N ASN A 218 9.50 5.82 10.07
CA ASN A 218 8.41 5.20 10.81
C ASN A 218 7.17 5.06 9.91
N PRO A 219 6.17 4.24 10.29
CA PRO A 219 4.96 4.07 9.50
C PRO A 219 4.22 5.38 9.20
N THR A 220 4.33 6.39 10.07
CA THR A 220 3.71 7.70 9.87
C THR A 220 4.34 8.45 8.70
N ASP A 221 5.65 8.31 8.46
CA ASP A 221 6.32 8.93 7.30
C ASP A 221 5.67 8.43 5.98
N ILE A 222 5.34 7.14 5.93
CA ILE A 222 4.64 6.53 4.78
C ILE A 222 3.18 6.98 4.71
N ALA A 223 2.46 6.92 5.82
CA ALA A 223 1.04 7.27 5.87
C ALA A 223 0.78 8.74 5.50
N GLN A 224 1.64 9.66 5.92
CA GLN A 224 1.57 11.08 5.53
C GLN A 224 1.86 11.28 4.05
N THR A 225 2.77 10.50 3.46
CA THR A 225 3.03 10.54 2.02
C THR A 225 1.84 10.01 1.23
N VAL A 226 1.21 8.94 1.69
CA VAL A 226 -0.06 8.44 1.10
C VAL A 226 -1.14 9.50 1.18
N LEU A 227 -1.34 10.13 2.35
CA LEU A 227 -2.31 11.21 2.53
C LEU A 227 -2.05 12.37 1.57
N PHE A 228 -0.80 12.82 1.43
CA PHE A 228 -0.42 13.86 0.48
C PHE A 228 -0.81 13.48 -0.96
N LEU A 229 -0.49 12.25 -1.40
CA LEU A 229 -0.83 11.78 -2.75
C LEU A 229 -2.34 11.66 -2.98
N VAL A 230 -3.09 11.32 -1.95
CA VAL A 230 -4.57 11.23 -2.01
C VAL A 230 -5.20 12.61 -2.08
N ARG A 231 -4.81 13.53 -1.19
CA ARG A 231 -5.51 14.78 -0.92
C ARG A 231 -4.96 15.99 -1.68
N ASP A 232 -3.63 16.14 -1.71
CA ASP A 232 -2.99 17.41 -2.07
C ASP A 232 -2.28 17.34 -3.45
N ALA A 233 -2.01 16.15 -3.98
CA ALA A 233 -1.20 15.92 -5.18
C ALA A 233 -2.05 15.79 -6.46
N GLU A 234 -2.91 16.73 -6.76
CA GLU A 234 -3.87 16.66 -7.87
C GLU A 234 -3.22 16.58 -9.26
N PHE A 235 -2.02 17.13 -9.42
CA PHE A 235 -1.28 17.11 -10.69
C PHE A 235 -0.16 16.05 -10.72
N LEU A 236 -0.22 15.03 -9.83
CA LEU A 236 0.72 13.91 -9.83
C LEU A 236 0.04 12.61 -10.25
N THR A 237 0.54 12.01 -11.32
CA THR A 237 0.21 10.64 -11.75
C THR A 237 1.44 9.96 -12.34
N GLY A 238 1.55 8.64 -12.21
CA GLY A 238 2.69 7.84 -12.68
C GLY A 238 3.97 8.02 -11.88
N GLN A 239 3.93 8.70 -10.72
CA GLN A 239 5.11 9.03 -9.92
C GLN A 239 5.39 7.98 -8.85
N ILE A 240 6.69 7.80 -8.55
CA ILE A 240 7.19 6.93 -7.49
C ILE A 240 7.88 7.84 -6.47
N VAL A 241 7.31 7.93 -5.27
CA VAL A 241 7.84 8.78 -4.19
C VAL A 241 8.65 7.93 -3.22
N ASN A 242 9.97 8.10 -3.23
CA ASN A 242 10.86 7.42 -2.29
C ASN A 242 10.76 8.06 -0.90
N VAL A 243 10.46 7.25 0.11
CA VAL A 243 10.40 7.65 1.54
C VAL A 243 11.40 6.79 2.31
N ASP A 244 12.68 7.09 2.15
CA ASP A 244 13.79 6.21 2.51
C ASP A 244 14.94 6.89 3.26
N GLY A 245 14.75 8.14 3.65
CA GLY A 245 15.78 8.95 4.32
C GLY A 245 17.01 9.22 3.45
N GLY A 246 16.87 9.11 2.13
CA GLY A 246 17.96 9.26 1.15
C GLY A 246 18.75 7.98 0.91
N ARG A 247 18.28 6.81 1.39
CA ARG A 247 19.02 5.55 1.24
C ARG A 247 19.25 5.16 -0.22
N SER A 248 18.32 5.45 -1.12
CA SER A 248 18.43 5.09 -2.54
C SER A 248 19.47 5.91 -3.32
N ILE A 249 19.89 7.08 -2.84
CA ILE A 249 20.84 7.95 -3.53
C ILE A 249 22.31 7.77 -3.09
N VAL A 250 22.56 6.89 -2.13
CA VAL A 250 23.93 6.57 -1.70
C VAL A 250 24.29 5.12 -2.02
N PRO A 251 25.58 4.79 -2.22
CA PRO A 251 26.06 3.45 -2.55
C PRO A 251 25.69 2.38 -1.51
#